data_72daf18e808a07e8b3554b0df2d12b6c
#
_entry.id   72daf18e808a07e8b3554b0df2d12b6c
#
_cell.length_a   1.000
_cell.length_b   1.000
_cell.length_c   1.000
_cell.angle_alpha   90.00
_cell.angle_beta   90.00
_cell.angle_gamma   90.00
#
_symmetry.space_group_name_H-M   'P 1'
#
loop_
_entity.id
_entity.type
_entity.pdbx_description
1 polymer ?
#
loop_
_entity_poly.entity_id
_entity_poly.type
_entity_poly.pdbx_seq_one_letter_code
_entity_poly.pdbx_strand_id
1 'polypeptide(L)'
;KAKGERLQAKGRNTRLHLRNVFLMAVSWFFYYKTSGLFLLLLLFVTLSDWLIARRIYEAKSRESKLAKWWLALSVIIDLGLLCYFKYAYFFTNVVNDLLGTEFAVFDLFAYIGNGFSESGRFMVDSIILPVGISFYLFQVMSYTIDVYRGHVQPVKNILDFGFYVSFFPQLVAGPIVRANEFIPQLYRPFRLSRRLFGLAIFWVLNGLIKKIVLSDYLAVNLIDRVFENPLLFSGFENLFALFAYSLQVYADFSGYTDIAIGIAMLMGFY
;
A
#
# COMPACT_ATOMS: atom_id res chain seq x y z
N LYS A 1 -25.63 -36.89 11.87
CA LYS A 1 -25.64 -35.73 10.96
C LYS A 1 -24.86 -34.56 11.57
N ALA A 2 -25.25 -34.01 12.73
CA ALA A 2 -24.66 -32.82 13.36
C ALA A 2 -23.15 -32.91 13.63
N LYS A 3 -22.61 -34.08 13.99
CA LYS A 3 -21.17 -34.32 14.24
C LYS A 3 -20.36 -34.27 12.93
N GLY A 4 -20.91 -34.76 11.82
CA GLY A 4 -20.30 -34.72 10.50
C GLY A 4 -20.24 -33.28 9.96
N GLU A 5 -21.31 -32.50 10.13
CA GLU A 5 -21.39 -31.08 9.72
C GLU A 5 -20.42 -30.21 10.51
N ARG A 6 -20.26 -30.46 11.82
CA ARG A 6 -19.25 -29.76 12.67
C ARG A 6 -17.82 -30.07 12.26
N LEU A 7 -17.51 -31.33 11.90
CA LEU A 7 -16.18 -31.72 11.41
C LEU A 7 -15.86 -31.08 10.04
N GLN A 8 -16.84 -31.07 9.13
CA GLN A 8 -16.69 -30.39 7.84
C GLN A 8 -16.53 -28.86 7.99
N ALA A 9 -17.28 -28.23 8.89
CA ALA A 9 -17.14 -26.81 9.19
C ALA A 9 -15.77 -26.46 9.81
N LYS A 10 -15.28 -27.32 10.73
CA LYS A 10 -13.96 -27.17 11.35
C LYS A 10 -12.83 -27.34 10.33
N GLY A 11 -12.92 -28.36 9.45
CA GLY A 11 -11.95 -28.58 8.37
C GLY A 11 -11.94 -27.45 7.33
N ARG A 12 -13.10 -26.85 7.04
CA ARG A 12 -13.21 -25.68 6.14
C ARG A 12 -12.57 -24.44 6.73
N ASN A 13 -12.79 -24.16 8.01
CA ASN A 13 -12.14 -23.04 8.69
C ASN A 13 -10.62 -23.19 8.72
N THR A 14 -10.12 -24.38 8.99
CA THR A 14 -8.67 -24.65 9.00
C THR A 14 -8.04 -24.38 7.63
N ARG A 15 -8.68 -24.81 6.54
CA ARG A 15 -8.19 -24.56 5.17
C ARG A 15 -8.18 -23.07 4.80
N LEU A 16 -9.17 -22.31 5.24
CA LEU A 16 -9.22 -20.86 5.03
C LEU A 16 -8.11 -20.13 5.78
N HIS A 17 -7.87 -20.51 7.04
CA HIS A 17 -6.76 -19.95 7.81
C HIS A 17 -5.41 -20.26 7.16
N LEU A 18 -5.20 -21.49 6.70
CA LEU A 18 -3.95 -21.87 6.03
C LEU A 18 -3.72 -21.06 4.75
N ARG A 19 -4.76 -20.86 3.93
CA ARG A 19 -4.70 -19.98 2.73
C ARG A 19 -4.30 -18.57 3.10
N ASN A 20 -4.95 -17.97 4.09
CA ASN A 20 -4.72 -16.60 4.49
C ASN A 20 -3.30 -16.41 5.05
N VAL A 21 -2.82 -17.32 5.88
CA VAL A 21 -1.45 -17.31 6.41
C VAL A 21 -0.43 -17.48 5.30
N PHE A 22 -0.67 -18.39 4.36
CA PHE A 22 0.21 -18.59 3.20
C PHE A 22 0.31 -17.32 2.34
N LEU A 23 -0.84 -16.74 1.97
CA LEU A 23 -0.87 -15.51 1.16
C LEU A 23 -0.25 -14.31 1.90
N MET A 24 -0.45 -14.22 3.21
CA MET A 24 0.22 -13.20 4.03
C MET A 24 1.74 -13.39 4.03
N ALA A 25 2.22 -14.63 4.20
CA ALA A 25 3.65 -14.93 4.16
C ALA A 25 4.26 -14.61 2.78
N VAL A 26 3.55 -14.93 1.69
CA VAL A 26 3.96 -14.56 0.32
C VAL A 26 4.00 -13.03 0.16
N SER A 27 3.01 -12.31 0.69
CA SER A 27 2.96 -10.84 0.65
C SER A 27 4.13 -10.22 1.40
N TRP A 28 4.45 -10.71 2.58
CA TRP A 28 5.59 -10.22 3.36
C TRP A 28 6.93 -10.56 2.71
N PHE A 29 7.06 -11.77 2.12
CA PHE A 29 8.24 -12.14 1.36
C PHE A 29 8.43 -11.25 0.13
N PHE A 30 7.35 -10.98 -0.61
CA PHE A 30 7.37 -10.05 -1.74
C PHE A 30 7.82 -8.65 -1.30
N TYR A 31 7.23 -8.13 -0.23
CA TYR A 31 7.60 -6.81 0.29
C TYR A 31 9.03 -6.75 0.81
N TYR A 32 9.48 -7.81 1.50
CA TYR A 32 10.88 -7.91 1.92
C TYR A 32 11.86 -7.91 0.75
N LYS A 33 11.52 -8.58 -0.35
CA LYS A 33 12.36 -8.60 -1.56
C LYS A 33 12.38 -7.26 -2.30
N THR A 34 11.32 -6.48 -2.25
CA THR A 34 11.22 -5.17 -2.92
C THR A 34 11.74 -4.02 -2.06
N SER A 35 11.53 -4.06 -0.74
CA SER A 35 11.81 -2.95 0.18
C SER A 35 12.71 -3.32 1.36
N GLY A 36 13.20 -4.56 1.46
CA GLY A 36 14.12 -4.99 2.50
C GLY A 36 13.58 -4.80 3.92
N LEU A 37 14.35 -4.15 4.77
CA LEU A 37 14.02 -3.92 6.18
C LEU A 37 12.83 -2.99 6.42
N PHE A 38 12.34 -2.27 5.40
CA PHE A 38 11.09 -1.50 5.52
C PHE A 38 9.86 -2.36 5.75
N LEU A 39 9.99 -3.69 5.65
CA LEU A 39 8.99 -4.61 6.20
C LEU A 39 8.70 -4.35 7.68
N LEU A 40 9.72 -4.00 8.48
CA LEU A 40 9.54 -3.68 9.89
C LEU A 40 8.67 -2.42 10.08
N LEU A 41 8.82 -1.43 9.20
CA LEU A 41 7.97 -0.24 9.20
C LEU A 41 6.52 -0.59 8.87
N LEU A 42 6.27 -1.42 7.86
CA LEU A 42 4.95 -1.93 7.52
C LEU A 42 4.30 -2.66 8.70
N LEU A 43 5.06 -3.51 9.40
CA LEU A 43 4.60 -4.23 10.58
C LEU A 43 4.31 -3.28 11.76
N PHE A 44 5.15 -2.27 11.96
CA PHE A 44 4.94 -1.24 12.99
C PHE A 44 3.64 -0.47 12.74
N VAL A 45 3.43 0.05 11.53
CA VAL A 45 2.20 0.75 11.15
C VAL A 45 0.98 -0.15 11.32
N THR A 46 1.06 -1.39 10.85
CA THR A 46 -0.02 -2.37 11.01
C THR A 46 -0.38 -2.60 12.48
N LEU A 47 0.62 -2.74 13.35
CA LEU A 47 0.39 -2.97 14.77
C LEU A 47 -0.17 -1.73 15.47
N SER A 48 0.42 -0.54 15.21
CA SER A 48 -0.01 0.73 15.81
C SER A 48 -1.47 1.03 15.49
N ASP A 49 -1.87 0.96 14.22
CA ASP A 49 -3.23 1.28 13.81
C ASP A 49 -4.25 0.23 14.25
N TRP A 50 -3.88 -1.04 14.27
CA TRP A 50 -4.74 -2.07 14.85
C TRP A 50 -5.02 -1.82 16.34
N LEU A 51 -3.99 -1.46 17.12
CA LEU A 51 -4.15 -1.12 18.55
C LEU A 51 -4.97 0.16 18.73
N ILE A 52 -4.64 1.21 17.98
CA ILE A 52 -5.33 2.51 18.07
C ILE A 52 -6.80 2.37 17.66
N ALA A 53 -7.12 1.64 16.60
CA ALA A 53 -8.51 1.41 16.18
C ALA A 53 -9.34 0.73 17.27
N ARG A 54 -8.78 -0.21 18.02
CA ARG A 54 -9.44 -0.84 19.17
C ARG A 54 -9.68 0.17 20.29
N ARG A 55 -8.70 1.04 20.59
CA ARG A 55 -8.85 2.11 21.59
C ARG A 55 -9.88 3.15 21.17
N ILE A 56 -9.93 3.50 19.88
CA ILE A 56 -10.98 4.37 19.33
C ILE A 56 -12.36 3.77 19.61
N TYR A 57 -12.54 2.50 19.27
CA TYR A 57 -13.82 1.82 19.46
C TYR A 57 -14.24 1.74 20.94
N GLU A 58 -13.31 1.35 21.83
CA GLU A 58 -13.53 1.30 23.28
C GLU A 58 -13.88 2.68 23.86
N ALA A 59 -13.15 3.72 23.46
CA ALA A 59 -13.41 5.09 23.91
C ALA A 59 -14.76 5.61 23.39
N LYS A 60 -15.12 5.29 22.14
CA LYS A 60 -16.39 5.68 21.53
C LYS A 60 -17.57 4.98 22.20
N SER A 61 -17.46 3.70 22.53
CA SER A 61 -18.50 2.96 23.24
C SER A 61 -18.77 3.49 24.66
N ARG A 62 -17.80 4.21 25.23
CA ARG A 62 -17.91 4.92 26.53
C ARG A 62 -18.25 6.41 26.38
N GLU A 63 -18.61 6.86 25.18
CA GLU A 63 -18.88 8.28 24.86
C GLU A 63 -17.74 9.24 25.24
N SER A 64 -16.53 8.74 25.32
CA SER A 64 -15.37 9.49 25.76
C SER A 64 -14.77 10.34 24.65
N LYS A 65 -14.41 11.59 24.98
CA LYS A 65 -13.66 12.50 24.09
C LYS A 65 -12.28 11.95 23.66
N LEU A 66 -11.77 10.94 24.37
CA LEU A 66 -10.50 10.27 24.06
C LEU A 66 -10.50 9.61 22.68
N ALA A 67 -11.66 9.24 22.12
CA ALA A 67 -11.74 8.68 20.78
C ALA A 67 -11.15 9.63 19.71
N LYS A 68 -11.35 10.95 19.84
CA LYS A 68 -10.78 11.96 18.95
C LYS A 68 -9.26 12.04 19.07
N TRP A 69 -8.74 11.93 20.28
CA TRP A 69 -7.30 11.98 20.53
C TRP A 69 -6.59 10.73 20.00
N TRP A 70 -7.20 9.55 20.14
CA TRP A 70 -6.68 8.33 19.54
C TRP A 70 -6.67 8.40 18.01
N LEU A 71 -7.73 8.95 17.38
CA LEU A 71 -7.74 9.18 15.94
C LEU A 71 -6.65 10.18 15.53
N ALA A 72 -6.52 11.31 16.25
CA ALA A 72 -5.49 12.28 15.98
C ALA A 72 -4.08 11.66 16.08
N LEU A 73 -3.85 10.80 17.07
CA LEU A 73 -2.58 10.08 17.20
C LEU A 73 -2.27 9.18 16.01
N SER A 74 -3.24 8.38 15.52
CA SER A 74 -3.08 7.56 14.30
C SER A 74 -2.70 8.43 13.10
N VAL A 75 -3.49 9.49 12.85
CA VAL A 75 -3.24 10.39 11.72
C VAL A 75 -1.87 11.09 11.83
N ILE A 76 -1.45 11.49 13.02
CA ILE A 76 -0.13 12.12 13.24
C ILE A 76 1.00 11.11 12.97
N ILE A 77 0.87 9.87 13.41
CA ILE A 77 1.87 8.82 13.14
C ILE A 77 1.96 8.58 11.62
N ASP A 78 0.83 8.35 10.95
CA ASP A 78 0.80 8.02 9.53
C ASP A 78 1.29 9.16 8.65
N LEU A 79 0.77 10.38 8.88
CA LEU A 79 1.22 11.55 8.13
C LEU A 79 2.65 11.96 8.50
N GLY A 80 3.06 11.77 9.77
CA GLY A 80 4.43 12.01 10.20
C GLY A 80 5.43 11.11 9.47
N LEU A 81 5.12 9.81 9.35
CA LEU A 81 5.91 8.87 8.57
C LEU A 81 5.93 9.24 7.08
N LEU A 82 4.78 9.63 6.52
CA LEU A 82 4.71 10.07 5.14
C LEU A 82 5.53 11.34 4.90
N CYS A 83 5.43 12.33 5.80
CA CYS A 83 6.22 13.56 5.74
C CYS A 83 7.71 13.26 5.85
N TYR A 84 8.10 12.38 6.75
CA TYR A 84 9.49 11.98 6.91
C TYR A 84 10.06 11.29 5.67
N PHE A 85 9.42 10.24 5.17
CA PHE A 85 9.99 9.47 4.06
C PHE A 85 9.83 10.13 2.69
N LYS A 86 8.75 10.89 2.47
CA LYS A 86 8.44 11.44 1.14
C LYS A 86 8.74 12.91 1.00
N TYR A 87 8.56 13.69 2.07
CA TYR A 87 8.60 15.16 2.01
C TYR A 87 9.71 15.80 2.84
N ALA A 88 10.61 15.00 3.47
CA ALA A 88 11.72 15.55 4.27
C ALA A 88 12.58 16.52 3.47
N TYR A 89 12.99 16.15 2.26
CA TYR A 89 13.79 17.04 1.38
C TYR A 89 13.05 18.32 1.03
N PHE A 90 11.76 18.22 0.71
CA PHE A 90 10.96 19.39 0.40
C PHE A 90 10.90 20.37 1.59
N PHE A 91 10.59 19.87 2.78
CA PHE A 91 10.52 20.72 3.96
C PHE A 91 11.87 21.27 4.36
N THR A 92 12.95 20.49 4.25
CA THR A 92 14.30 20.96 4.55
C THR A 92 14.71 22.08 3.58
N ASN A 93 14.46 21.94 2.28
CA ASN A 93 14.74 22.99 1.30
C ASN A 93 13.93 24.24 1.56
N VAL A 94 12.64 24.14 1.83
CA VAL A 94 11.79 25.30 2.18
C VAL A 94 12.32 26.02 3.43
N VAL A 95 12.74 25.30 4.46
CA VAL A 95 13.30 25.90 5.68
C VAL A 95 14.62 26.58 5.36
N ASN A 96 15.50 25.95 4.59
CA ASN A 96 16.78 26.53 4.19
C ASN A 96 16.58 27.82 3.39
N ASP A 97 15.65 27.82 2.43
CA ASP A 97 15.35 29.00 1.59
C ASP A 97 14.77 30.16 2.42
N LEU A 98 13.90 29.84 3.40
CA LEU A 98 13.25 30.86 4.24
C LEU A 98 14.17 31.45 5.32
N LEU A 99 15.06 30.62 5.90
CA LEU A 99 15.88 31.01 7.05
C LEU A 99 17.35 31.27 6.67
N GLY A 100 17.73 31.03 5.40
CA GLY A 100 19.14 31.15 4.95
C GLY A 100 20.07 30.14 5.63
N THR A 101 19.55 28.93 5.94
CA THR A 101 20.29 27.85 6.61
C THR A 101 20.71 26.78 5.61
N GLU A 102 21.67 25.93 5.99
CA GLU A 102 22.16 24.80 5.18
C GLU A 102 21.92 23.47 5.91
N PHE A 103 20.68 23.23 6.37
CA PHE A 103 20.34 21.95 6.99
C PHE A 103 20.40 20.84 5.94
N ALA A 104 21.08 19.74 6.30
CA ALA A 104 21.07 18.51 5.51
C ALA A 104 20.00 17.55 6.04
N VAL A 105 19.44 16.76 5.13
CA VAL A 105 18.51 15.69 5.50
C VAL A 105 19.30 14.55 6.12
N PHE A 106 18.83 14.05 7.27
CA PHE A 106 19.45 12.98 8.04
C PHE A 106 18.50 11.81 8.18
N ASP A 107 18.92 10.61 7.79
CA ASP A 107 18.11 9.40 7.95
C ASP A 107 18.28 8.80 9.35
N LEU A 108 17.32 9.11 10.23
CA LEU A 108 17.26 8.60 11.60
C LEU A 108 17.13 7.06 11.65
N PHE A 109 16.38 6.46 10.72
CA PHE A 109 16.18 5.01 10.70
C PHE A 109 17.46 4.28 10.25
N ALA A 110 18.15 4.84 9.25
CA ALA A 110 19.46 4.33 8.84
C ALA A 110 20.49 4.45 9.98
N TYR A 111 20.50 5.57 10.70
CA TYR A 111 21.36 5.77 11.86
C TYR A 111 21.11 4.76 12.98
N ILE A 112 19.85 4.58 13.36
CA ILE A 112 19.45 3.58 14.36
C ILE A 112 19.79 2.17 13.86
N GLY A 113 19.53 1.85 12.60
CA GLY A 113 19.86 0.55 12.00
C GLY A 113 21.35 0.24 12.03
N ASN A 114 22.19 1.23 11.78
CA ASN A 114 23.66 1.10 11.87
C ASN A 114 24.14 0.89 13.30
N GLY A 115 23.42 1.41 14.29
CA GLY A 115 23.72 1.16 15.71
C GLY A 115 23.53 -0.30 16.15
N PHE A 116 22.70 -1.06 15.43
CA PHE A 116 22.50 -2.50 15.63
C PHE A 116 23.36 -3.38 14.70
N SER A 117 24.10 -2.79 13.77
CA SER A 117 24.91 -3.49 12.77
C SER A 117 26.35 -2.99 12.84
N GLU A 118 27.27 -3.84 13.22
CA GLU A 118 28.72 -3.50 13.29
C GLU A 118 29.32 -3.09 11.93
N SER A 119 28.62 -3.29 10.81
CA SER A 119 29.13 -3.07 9.46
C SER A 119 28.68 -1.77 8.78
N GLY A 120 27.91 -0.89 9.46
CA GLY A 120 27.53 0.44 8.92
C GLY A 120 26.98 0.41 7.49
N ARG A 121 25.95 -0.40 7.23
CA ARG A 121 25.47 -0.72 5.86
C ARG A 121 24.52 0.31 5.24
N PHE A 122 24.00 1.22 6.04
CA PHE A 122 22.96 2.16 5.58
C PHE A 122 23.52 3.57 5.43
N MET A 123 23.25 4.21 4.30
CA MET A 123 23.58 5.61 4.10
C MET A 123 22.69 6.49 4.98
N VAL A 124 23.30 7.37 5.77
CA VAL A 124 22.59 8.27 6.71
C VAL A 124 22.26 9.60 6.05
N ASP A 125 22.92 9.92 4.94
CA ASP A 125 22.80 11.20 4.22
C ASP A 125 21.66 11.19 3.18
N SER A 126 20.93 10.09 3.07
CA SER A 126 19.83 9.96 2.12
C SER A 126 18.71 9.10 2.66
N ILE A 127 17.49 9.66 2.63
CA ILE A 127 16.26 8.92 3.00
C ILE A 127 15.80 8.11 1.79
N ILE A 128 15.77 6.79 1.95
CA ILE A 128 15.24 5.88 0.94
C ILE A 128 13.72 5.76 1.14
N LEU A 129 12.96 6.06 0.07
CA LEU A 129 11.50 5.97 0.10
C LEU A 129 11.05 4.49 0.05
N PRO A 130 10.35 3.98 1.09
CA PRO A 130 9.80 2.62 1.06
C PRO A 130 8.75 2.47 -0.04
N VAL A 131 8.82 1.36 -0.79
CA VAL A 131 7.85 1.09 -1.86
C VAL A 131 6.44 0.99 -1.29
N GLY A 132 5.49 1.70 -1.91
CA GLY A 132 4.08 1.65 -1.53
C GLY A 132 3.71 2.37 -0.23
N ILE A 133 4.64 3.11 0.42
CA ILE A 133 4.38 3.75 1.72
C ILE A 133 3.11 4.61 1.73
N SER A 134 2.88 5.40 0.70
CA SER A 134 1.68 6.24 0.60
C SER A 134 0.41 5.40 0.53
N PHE A 135 0.44 4.27 -0.18
CA PHE A 135 -0.73 3.41 -0.36
C PHE A 135 -1.14 2.75 0.94
N TYR A 136 -0.20 2.07 1.64
CA TYR A 136 -0.56 1.39 2.87
C TYR A 136 -0.86 2.36 4.02
N LEU A 137 -0.19 3.53 4.10
CA LEU A 137 -0.54 4.54 5.11
C LEU A 137 -1.95 5.11 4.91
N PHE A 138 -2.33 5.46 3.67
CA PHE A 138 -3.70 5.90 3.40
C PHE A 138 -4.72 4.79 3.62
N GLN A 139 -4.37 3.53 3.38
CA GLN A 139 -5.23 2.38 3.62
C GLN A 139 -5.51 2.19 5.11
N VAL A 140 -4.48 2.21 5.97
CA VAL A 140 -4.67 2.06 7.43
C VAL A 140 -5.35 3.29 8.03
N MET A 141 -5.02 4.50 7.56
CA MET A 141 -5.68 5.72 7.98
C MET A 141 -7.18 5.71 7.61
N SER A 142 -7.53 5.24 6.41
CA SER A 142 -8.95 5.09 6.03
C SER A 142 -9.69 4.13 6.97
N TYR A 143 -9.05 3.04 7.37
CA TYR A 143 -9.61 2.09 8.31
C TYR A 143 -9.83 2.70 9.72
N THR A 144 -8.84 3.41 10.28
CA THR A 144 -8.99 4.04 11.61
C THR A 144 -10.07 5.12 11.61
N ILE A 145 -10.19 5.89 10.51
CA ILE A 145 -11.27 6.86 10.30
C ILE A 145 -12.63 6.15 10.21
N ASP A 146 -12.75 5.05 9.48
CA ASP A 146 -14.00 4.29 9.34
C ASP A 146 -14.43 3.66 10.67
N VAL A 147 -13.49 3.17 11.49
CA VAL A 147 -13.77 2.72 12.88
C VAL A 147 -14.26 3.89 13.75
N TYR A 148 -13.59 5.05 13.66
CA TYR A 148 -14.03 6.25 14.39
C TYR A 148 -15.44 6.71 13.98
N ARG A 149 -15.76 6.68 12.68
CA ARG A 149 -17.09 6.99 12.17
C ARG A 149 -18.14 5.95 12.55
N GLY A 150 -17.73 4.73 12.89
CA GLY A 150 -18.60 3.60 13.21
C GLY A 150 -19.08 2.82 11.99
N HIS A 151 -18.47 3.05 10.84
CA HIS A 151 -18.77 2.32 9.60
C HIS A 151 -18.22 0.88 9.63
N VAL A 152 -17.14 0.66 10.38
CA VAL A 152 -16.47 -0.64 10.52
C VAL A 152 -16.23 -0.94 12.00
N GLN A 153 -16.44 -2.18 12.41
CA GLN A 153 -15.98 -2.65 13.72
C GLN A 153 -14.48 -3.00 13.65
N PRO A 154 -13.73 -2.78 14.74
CA PRO A 154 -12.31 -3.10 14.76
C PRO A 154 -12.08 -4.59 14.52
N VAL A 155 -11.11 -4.88 13.67
CA VAL A 155 -10.71 -6.26 13.33
C VAL A 155 -10.15 -6.94 14.56
N LYS A 156 -10.74 -8.09 14.92
CA LYS A 156 -10.38 -8.81 16.16
C LYS A 156 -8.98 -9.44 16.09
N ASN A 157 -8.63 -9.97 14.93
CA ASN A 157 -7.38 -10.70 14.73
C ASN A 157 -6.36 -9.82 13.98
N ILE A 158 -5.19 -9.62 14.59
CA ILE A 158 -4.11 -8.85 13.98
C ILE A 158 -3.60 -9.48 12.68
N LEU A 159 -3.65 -10.81 12.53
CA LEU A 159 -3.22 -11.48 11.31
C LEU A 159 -4.15 -11.16 10.13
N ASP A 160 -5.45 -11.05 10.37
CA ASP A 160 -6.43 -10.67 9.35
C ASP A 160 -6.23 -9.19 8.93
N PHE A 161 -5.95 -8.33 9.90
CA PHE A 161 -5.63 -6.94 9.63
C PHE A 161 -4.29 -6.79 8.92
N GLY A 162 -3.26 -7.52 9.37
CA GLY A 162 -1.95 -7.55 8.72
C GLY A 162 -2.02 -8.04 7.28
N PHE A 163 -2.83 -9.07 7.01
CA PHE A 163 -3.05 -9.54 5.65
C PHE A 163 -3.76 -8.48 4.80
N TYR A 164 -4.79 -7.79 5.33
CA TYR A 164 -5.47 -6.69 4.65
C TYR A 164 -4.49 -5.57 4.25
N VAL A 165 -3.61 -5.15 5.17
CA VAL A 165 -2.66 -4.09 4.92
C VAL A 165 -1.55 -4.51 3.94
N SER A 166 -1.07 -5.74 4.06
CA SER A 166 0.11 -6.23 3.32
C SER A 166 -0.21 -7.02 2.05
N PHE A 167 -1.48 -7.13 1.64
CA PHE A 167 -1.86 -7.93 0.47
C PHE A 167 -1.14 -7.46 -0.80
N PHE A 168 -0.21 -8.29 -1.32
CA PHE A 168 0.79 -7.88 -2.29
C PHE A 168 0.23 -7.32 -3.62
N PRO A 169 -0.93 -7.74 -4.16
CA PRO A 169 -1.42 -7.15 -5.40
C PRO A 169 -1.79 -5.67 -5.27
N GLN A 170 -2.24 -5.24 -4.08
CA GLN A 170 -2.63 -3.86 -3.84
C GLN A 170 -1.54 -3.01 -3.17
N LEU A 171 -0.52 -3.64 -2.55
CA LEU A 171 0.41 -3.00 -1.63
C LEU A 171 1.26 -1.90 -2.27
N VAL A 172 1.64 -2.04 -3.53
CA VAL A 172 2.58 -1.12 -4.21
C VAL A 172 1.85 0.06 -4.85
N ALA A 173 0.87 -0.18 -5.68
CA ALA A 173 0.10 0.82 -6.42
C ALA A 173 -1.30 0.32 -6.82
N GLY A 174 -1.82 -0.68 -6.11
CA GLY A 174 -3.15 -1.23 -6.36
C GLY A 174 -4.26 -0.32 -5.88
N PRO A 175 -5.53 -0.68 -6.13
CA PRO A 175 -6.65 0.07 -5.61
C PRO A 175 -6.65 0.06 -4.08
N ILE A 176 -6.90 1.23 -3.46
CA ILE A 176 -7.09 1.31 -2.01
C ILE A 176 -8.45 0.70 -1.67
N VAL A 177 -8.43 -0.56 -1.24
CA VAL A 177 -9.65 -1.31 -0.89
C VAL A 177 -10.01 -1.02 0.57
N ARG A 178 -11.32 -0.83 0.83
CA ARG A 178 -11.79 -0.60 2.19
C ARG A 178 -11.85 -1.89 3.00
N ALA A 179 -11.58 -1.79 4.30
CA ALA A 179 -11.58 -2.93 5.22
C ALA A 179 -12.94 -3.66 5.28
N ASN A 180 -14.05 -2.93 5.17
CA ASN A 180 -15.39 -3.52 5.15
C ASN A 180 -15.68 -4.38 3.92
N GLU A 181 -14.97 -4.15 2.82
CA GLU A 181 -15.11 -4.92 1.57
C GLU A 181 -14.13 -6.10 1.54
N PHE A 182 -12.90 -5.90 2.00
CA PHE A 182 -11.84 -6.90 1.93
C PHE A 182 -11.93 -7.96 3.03
N ILE A 183 -12.07 -7.55 4.29
CA ILE A 183 -11.97 -8.46 5.44
C ILE A 183 -13.04 -9.57 5.44
N PRO A 184 -14.32 -9.32 5.05
CA PRO A 184 -15.28 -10.41 4.92
C PRO A 184 -14.90 -11.48 3.91
N GLN A 185 -14.08 -11.14 2.90
CA GLN A 185 -13.63 -12.09 1.88
C GLN A 185 -12.61 -13.10 2.41
N LEU A 186 -11.89 -12.75 3.50
CA LEU A 186 -10.96 -13.67 4.18
C LEU A 186 -11.65 -14.96 4.66
N TYR A 187 -12.93 -14.84 5.01
CA TYR A 187 -13.72 -15.95 5.57
C TYR A 187 -14.60 -16.65 4.53
N ARG A 188 -14.57 -16.18 3.27
CA ARG A 188 -15.30 -16.83 2.18
C ARG A 188 -14.51 -18.01 1.60
N PRO A 189 -15.17 -19.13 1.30
CA PRO A 189 -14.52 -20.24 0.64
C PRO A 189 -14.11 -19.85 -0.79
N PHE A 190 -12.88 -20.19 -1.15
CA PHE A 190 -12.38 -19.97 -2.50
C PHE A 190 -13.12 -20.86 -3.50
N ARG A 191 -13.69 -20.24 -4.54
CA ARG A 191 -14.35 -20.93 -5.67
C ARG A 191 -14.01 -20.20 -6.96
N LEU A 192 -13.09 -20.76 -7.73
CA LEU A 192 -12.75 -20.22 -9.04
C LEU A 192 -13.65 -20.86 -10.09
N SER A 193 -14.69 -20.14 -10.51
CA SER A 193 -15.55 -20.54 -11.64
C SER A 193 -14.87 -20.23 -12.98
N ARG A 194 -15.26 -20.90 -14.07
CA ARG A 194 -14.76 -20.60 -15.41
C ARG A 194 -14.98 -19.12 -15.79
N ARG A 195 -16.11 -18.55 -15.41
CA ARG A 195 -16.42 -17.14 -15.65
C ARG A 195 -15.47 -16.21 -14.90
N LEU A 196 -15.22 -16.46 -13.61
CA LEU A 196 -14.28 -15.66 -12.80
C LEU A 196 -12.86 -15.78 -13.32
N PHE A 197 -12.44 -16.99 -13.73
CA PHE A 197 -11.13 -17.19 -14.35
C PHE A 197 -11.00 -16.38 -15.65
N GLY A 198 -11.98 -16.48 -16.55
CA GLY A 198 -11.96 -15.70 -17.80
C GLY A 198 -11.93 -14.18 -17.55
N LEU A 199 -12.70 -13.70 -16.57
CA LEU A 199 -12.71 -12.29 -16.19
C LEU A 199 -11.37 -11.85 -15.59
N ALA A 200 -10.77 -12.66 -14.72
CA ALA A 200 -9.47 -12.37 -14.13
C ALA A 200 -8.36 -12.29 -15.19
N ILE A 201 -8.33 -13.23 -16.15
CA ILE A 201 -7.39 -13.20 -17.28
C ILE A 201 -7.63 -11.97 -18.16
N PHE A 202 -8.89 -11.61 -18.42
CA PHE A 202 -9.21 -10.39 -19.16
C PHE A 202 -8.63 -9.14 -18.47
N TRP A 203 -8.79 -8.99 -17.15
CA TRP A 203 -8.21 -7.88 -16.41
C TRP A 203 -6.69 -7.86 -16.48
N VAL A 204 -6.02 -9.00 -16.30
CA VAL A 204 -4.56 -9.08 -16.40
C VAL A 204 -4.08 -8.68 -17.79
N LEU A 205 -4.70 -9.22 -18.87
CA LEU A 205 -4.31 -8.89 -20.24
C LEU A 205 -4.58 -7.42 -20.57
N ASN A 206 -5.73 -6.87 -20.16
CA ASN A 206 -6.05 -5.47 -20.35
C ASN A 206 -5.03 -4.56 -19.66
N GLY A 207 -4.66 -4.90 -18.43
CA GLY A 207 -3.63 -4.16 -17.68
C GLY A 207 -2.25 -4.25 -18.32
N LEU A 208 -1.86 -5.42 -18.81
CA LEU A 208 -0.59 -5.59 -19.55
C LEU A 208 -0.56 -4.76 -20.86
N ILE A 209 -1.67 -4.71 -21.59
CA ILE A 209 -1.77 -3.86 -22.79
C ILE A 209 -1.61 -2.39 -22.41
N LYS A 210 -2.29 -1.92 -21.40
CA LYS A 210 -2.14 -0.52 -20.92
C LYS A 210 -0.71 -0.23 -20.48
N LYS A 211 -0.08 -1.13 -19.72
CA LYS A 211 1.28 -0.93 -19.21
C LYS A 211 2.31 -0.97 -20.35
N ILE A 212 2.32 -2.03 -21.15
CA ILE A 212 3.38 -2.27 -22.13
C ILE A 212 3.18 -1.41 -23.39
N VAL A 213 1.94 -1.40 -23.94
CA VAL A 213 1.67 -0.77 -25.23
C VAL A 213 1.40 0.72 -25.10
N LEU A 214 0.63 1.15 -24.10
CA LEU A 214 0.33 2.57 -23.93
C LEU A 214 1.38 3.29 -23.08
N SER A 215 1.69 2.78 -21.88
CA SER A 215 2.58 3.49 -20.97
C SER A 215 4.04 3.40 -21.40
N ASP A 216 4.62 2.21 -21.42
CA ASP A 216 6.07 2.04 -21.63
C ASP A 216 6.48 2.40 -23.06
N TYR A 217 5.65 2.06 -24.06
CA TYR A 217 5.93 2.42 -25.43
C TYR A 217 5.90 3.93 -25.68
N LEU A 218 4.91 4.67 -25.12
CA LEU A 218 4.87 6.13 -25.22
C LEU A 218 6.03 6.78 -24.46
N ALA A 219 6.38 6.25 -23.28
CA ALA A 219 7.51 6.77 -22.52
C ALA A 219 8.79 6.75 -23.36
N VAL A 220 9.23 5.57 -23.79
CA VAL A 220 10.52 5.37 -24.44
C VAL A 220 10.57 6.03 -25.83
N ASN A 221 9.49 5.98 -26.61
CA ASN A 221 9.53 6.42 -28.02
C ASN A 221 9.21 7.89 -28.23
N LEU A 222 8.53 8.53 -27.31
CA LEU A 222 8.13 9.94 -27.44
C LEU A 222 8.55 10.79 -26.23
N ILE A 223 8.09 10.44 -25.03
CA ILE A 223 8.10 11.34 -23.88
C ILE A 223 9.53 11.56 -23.40
N ASP A 224 10.28 10.49 -23.14
CA ASP A 224 11.65 10.57 -22.62
C ASP A 224 12.55 11.32 -23.59
N ARG A 225 12.42 11.06 -24.90
CA ARG A 225 13.20 11.73 -25.95
C ARG A 225 12.97 13.24 -25.97
N VAL A 226 11.71 13.66 -25.86
CA VAL A 226 11.36 15.08 -25.89
C VAL A 226 11.78 15.77 -24.60
N PHE A 227 11.56 15.11 -23.43
CA PHE A 227 11.85 15.70 -22.11
C PHE A 227 13.34 15.76 -21.80
N GLU A 228 14.15 14.81 -22.33
CA GLU A 228 15.61 14.86 -22.18
C GLU A 228 16.23 16.03 -22.97
N ASN A 229 15.69 16.36 -24.14
CA ASN A 229 16.25 17.40 -25.01
C ASN A 229 15.15 18.28 -25.63
N PRO A 230 14.39 19.06 -24.84
CA PRO A 230 13.23 19.79 -25.32
C PRO A 230 13.56 20.86 -26.39
N LEU A 231 14.82 21.34 -26.43
CA LEU A 231 15.27 22.33 -27.41
C LEU A 231 15.44 21.76 -28.81
N LEU A 232 15.52 20.44 -28.97
CA LEU A 232 15.62 19.78 -30.27
C LEU A 232 14.26 19.60 -30.97
N PHE A 233 13.16 19.86 -30.25
CA PHE A 233 11.80 19.64 -30.71
C PHE A 233 11.05 20.96 -30.84
N SER A 234 10.11 21.02 -31.75
CA SER A 234 9.22 22.18 -31.92
C SER A 234 8.32 22.40 -30.69
N GLY A 235 7.80 23.60 -30.53
CA GLY A 235 6.86 23.90 -29.45
C GLY A 235 5.61 23.02 -29.49
N PHE A 236 5.16 22.61 -30.68
CA PHE A 236 4.02 21.70 -30.83
C PHE A 236 4.36 20.27 -30.34
N GLU A 237 5.55 19.75 -30.67
CA GLU A 237 5.99 18.44 -30.20
C GLU A 237 6.17 18.42 -28.67
N ASN A 238 6.73 19.47 -28.08
CA ASN A 238 6.82 19.63 -26.64
C ASN A 238 5.43 19.64 -25.97
N LEU A 239 4.46 20.37 -26.52
CA LEU A 239 3.10 20.39 -26.03
C LEU A 239 2.41 19.03 -26.16
N PHE A 240 2.61 18.35 -27.29
CA PHE A 240 2.08 17.02 -27.52
C PHE A 240 2.66 15.98 -26.55
N ALA A 241 3.97 16.04 -26.27
CA ALA A 241 4.64 15.19 -25.28
C ALA A 241 4.07 15.38 -23.87
N LEU A 242 3.66 16.60 -23.50
CA LEU A 242 3.02 16.88 -22.21
C LEU A 242 1.67 16.16 -22.06
N PHE A 243 0.84 16.19 -23.10
CA PHE A 243 -0.41 15.41 -23.12
C PHE A 243 -0.17 13.91 -23.15
N ALA A 244 0.82 13.46 -23.93
CA ALA A 244 1.23 12.06 -23.98
C ALA A 244 1.72 11.56 -22.61
N TYR A 245 2.45 12.40 -21.85
CA TYR A 245 2.86 12.10 -20.49
C TYR A 245 1.66 11.90 -19.54
N SER A 246 0.65 12.75 -19.66
CA SER A 246 -0.57 12.58 -18.86
C SER A 246 -1.29 11.26 -19.16
N LEU A 247 -1.33 10.88 -20.45
CA LEU A 247 -1.88 9.58 -20.88
C LEU A 247 -1.02 8.40 -20.40
N GLN A 248 0.30 8.55 -20.44
CA GLN A 248 1.25 7.55 -19.95
C GLN A 248 1.06 7.27 -18.46
N VAL A 249 1.02 8.31 -17.63
CA VAL A 249 0.81 8.18 -16.17
C VAL A 249 -0.53 7.51 -15.87
N TYR A 250 -1.59 7.90 -16.60
CA TYR A 250 -2.89 7.24 -16.47
C TYR A 250 -2.83 5.76 -16.85
N ALA A 251 -2.21 5.43 -17.98
CA ALA A 251 -2.12 4.06 -18.48
C ALA A 251 -1.24 3.18 -17.57
N ASP A 252 -0.17 3.72 -16.99
CA ASP A 252 0.70 3.04 -16.05
C ASP A 252 -0.07 2.64 -14.79
N PHE A 253 -0.70 3.61 -14.14
CA PHE A 253 -1.45 3.37 -12.91
C PHE A 253 -2.69 2.50 -13.14
N SER A 254 -3.47 2.76 -14.19
CA SER A 254 -4.65 1.98 -14.55
C SER A 254 -4.28 0.55 -14.94
N GLY A 255 -3.16 0.38 -15.68
CA GLY A 255 -2.66 -0.94 -16.07
C GLY A 255 -2.25 -1.78 -14.87
N TYR A 256 -1.50 -1.20 -13.94
CA TYR A 256 -1.14 -1.87 -12.69
C TYR A 256 -2.38 -2.27 -11.87
N THR A 257 -3.35 -1.37 -11.75
CA THR A 257 -4.61 -1.62 -11.03
C THR A 257 -5.37 -2.79 -11.64
N ASP A 258 -5.50 -2.85 -12.97
CA ASP A 258 -6.17 -3.94 -13.66
C ASP A 258 -5.47 -5.29 -13.42
N ILE A 259 -4.14 -5.33 -13.50
CA ILE A 259 -3.35 -6.52 -13.19
C ILE A 259 -3.59 -6.95 -11.73
N ALA A 260 -3.54 -6.01 -10.78
CA ALA A 260 -3.74 -6.28 -9.36
C ALA A 260 -5.13 -6.88 -9.10
N ILE A 261 -6.18 -6.33 -9.71
CA ILE A 261 -7.54 -6.85 -9.62
C ILE A 261 -7.61 -8.28 -10.18
N GLY A 262 -7.07 -8.50 -11.38
CA GLY A 262 -7.08 -9.82 -12.00
C GLY A 262 -6.36 -10.88 -11.16
N ILE A 263 -5.18 -10.55 -10.62
CA ILE A 263 -4.41 -11.44 -9.73
C ILE A 263 -5.19 -11.68 -8.42
N ALA A 264 -5.78 -10.65 -7.81
CA ALA A 264 -6.60 -10.79 -6.61
C ALA A 264 -7.79 -11.74 -6.86
N MET A 265 -8.46 -11.61 -8.01
CA MET A 265 -9.57 -12.49 -8.41
C MET A 265 -9.13 -13.96 -8.53
N LEU A 266 -7.94 -14.23 -9.09
CA LEU A 266 -7.37 -15.60 -9.17
C LEU A 266 -7.12 -16.20 -7.77
N MET A 267 -6.86 -15.36 -6.77
CA MET A 267 -6.67 -15.76 -5.37
C MET A 267 -7.98 -15.80 -4.56
N GLY A 268 -9.11 -15.39 -5.17
CA GLY A 268 -10.44 -15.41 -4.55
C GLY A 268 -10.81 -14.14 -3.80
N PHE A 269 -10.22 -13.00 -4.17
CA PHE A 269 -10.55 -11.66 -3.67
C PHE A 269 -11.06 -10.80 -4.84
N TYR A 270 -12.22 -10.13 -4.65
CA TYR A 270 -12.89 -9.32 -5.68
C TYR A 270 -13.87 -8.30 -5.07
#